data_6649060d525321ea452f8574a9a10a1a
#
_entry.id   6649060d525321ea452f8574a9a10a1a
#
_cell.length_a   1.000
_cell.length_b   1.000
_cell.length_c   1.000
_cell.angle_alpha   90.00
_cell.angle_beta   90.00
_cell.angle_gamma   90.00
#
_symmetry.space_group_name_H-M   'P 1'
#
loop_
_entity.id
_entity.type
_entity.pdbx_description
1 polymer ?
#
loop_
_entity_poly.entity_id
_entity_poly.type
_entity_poly.pdbx_seq_one_letter_code
_entity_poly.pdbx_strand_id
1 'polypeptide(L)'
;MNVPADPTKERSQHEDDVLKRIAKIVAPVTPATGEHYVGDDAAVLKPFVGQAIVSTDVAVLGVHLDSELFALRDLGYKAVTSALSDLAAMGARPRGVVMAVTAPTGTDLDELHAGAAEAAEENATVIVGGDLSSGRDVAVAVTVLGECPGGAAVLRSGAQPGDDLLVSGPLGRAAAGLRRRRAGAALTDELVEAHRRPIARLREGMAARGAGVHAMMDLSDGIALDLHRLADASGVGFELVDLPVAVGATLEEAISGGEDYELLIATDDAERLREVFRAQGLKEPLSIGRVVSEVDVRTLDGEDLVRRGYEHRL
;
A
#
# COMPACT_ATOMS: atom_id res chain seq x y z
N MET A 1 21.69 1.20 47.81
CA MET A 1 20.39 1.50 47.19
C MET A 1 20.28 0.59 45.97
N ASN A 2 19.45 -0.45 46.08
CA ASN A 2 19.17 -1.32 44.94
C ASN A 2 18.24 -0.56 44.00
N VAL A 3 18.75 -0.20 42.84
CA VAL A 3 17.92 0.25 41.71
C VAL A 3 17.11 -0.96 41.26
N PRO A 4 15.77 -0.90 41.21
CA PRO A 4 14.98 -2.02 40.68
C PRO A 4 15.40 -2.27 39.23
N ALA A 5 15.60 -3.52 38.89
CA ALA A 5 15.91 -3.93 37.53
C ALA A 5 14.75 -3.48 36.60
N ASP A 6 15.11 -2.81 35.51
CA ASP A 6 14.18 -2.39 34.46
C ASP A 6 13.54 -3.64 33.83
N PRO A 7 12.23 -3.84 33.95
CA PRO A 7 11.55 -5.02 33.43
C PRO A 7 11.61 -5.14 31.90
N THR A 8 12.16 -4.14 31.20
CA THR A 8 12.30 -4.17 29.73
C THR A 8 13.61 -4.82 29.28
N LYS A 9 14.53 -5.17 30.19
CA LYS A 9 15.88 -5.63 29.85
C LYS A 9 16.09 -7.15 29.77
N GLU A 10 15.10 -7.98 30.03
CA GLU A 10 15.23 -9.45 30.00
C GLU A 10 14.24 -10.16 29.08
N ARG A 11 13.87 -9.56 27.94
CA ARG A 11 13.21 -10.38 26.90
C ARG A 11 14.24 -11.32 26.30
N SER A 12 13.99 -12.63 26.37
CA SER A 12 14.83 -13.64 25.74
C SER A 12 15.08 -13.26 24.28
N GLN A 13 16.35 -13.28 23.87
CA GLN A 13 16.80 -13.13 22.50
C GLN A 13 16.97 -14.49 21.81
N HIS A 14 16.58 -15.57 22.48
CA HIS A 14 16.60 -16.89 21.86
C HIS A 14 15.52 -16.96 20.77
N GLU A 15 15.90 -17.42 19.59
CA GLU A 15 15.05 -17.42 18.39
C GLU A 15 13.67 -18.04 18.64
N ASP A 16 13.60 -19.23 19.25
CA ASP A 16 12.36 -19.93 19.57
C ASP A 16 11.41 -19.08 20.46
N ASP A 17 11.96 -18.31 21.40
CA ASP A 17 11.14 -17.48 22.29
C ASP A 17 10.65 -16.23 21.58
N VAL A 18 11.45 -15.67 20.65
CA VAL A 18 11.05 -14.57 19.76
C VAL A 18 9.91 -15.05 18.87
N LEU A 19 10.08 -16.18 18.19
CA LEU A 19 9.05 -16.76 17.31
C LEU A 19 7.74 -17.05 18.04
N LYS A 20 7.80 -17.60 19.26
CA LYS A 20 6.60 -17.84 20.08
C LYS A 20 5.85 -16.55 20.47
N ARG A 21 6.57 -15.45 20.71
CA ARG A 21 5.94 -14.16 21.00
C ARG A 21 5.28 -13.59 19.75
N ILE A 22 6.03 -13.56 18.64
CA ILE A 22 5.53 -13.08 17.34
C ILE A 22 4.31 -13.88 16.90
N ALA A 23 4.34 -15.21 17.00
CA ALA A 23 3.21 -16.04 16.66
C ALA A 23 1.92 -15.65 17.42
N LYS A 24 2.04 -15.25 18.70
CA LYS A 24 0.88 -14.75 19.48
C LYS A 24 0.39 -13.38 19.01
N ILE A 25 1.27 -12.54 18.50
CA ILE A 25 0.94 -11.20 18.00
C ILE A 25 0.24 -11.29 16.65
N VAL A 26 0.77 -12.10 15.73
CA VAL A 26 0.31 -12.14 14.34
C VAL A 26 -0.83 -13.14 14.08
N ALA A 27 -1.10 -14.06 14.99
CA ALA A 27 -2.14 -15.09 14.86
C ALA A 27 -3.30 -14.92 15.86
N PRO A 28 -3.94 -13.74 15.95
CA PRO A 28 -5.13 -13.57 16.78
C PRO A 28 -6.36 -14.30 16.18
N VAL A 29 -6.28 -14.73 14.91
CA VAL A 29 -7.38 -15.32 14.16
C VAL A 29 -7.20 -16.83 14.10
N THR A 30 -8.25 -17.55 14.51
CA THR A 30 -8.30 -19.00 14.34
C THR A 30 -8.42 -19.34 12.84
N PRO A 31 -7.53 -20.19 12.29
CA PRO A 31 -7.63 -20.61 10.90
C PRO A 31 -8.99 -21.26 10.60
N ALA A 32 -9.52 -21.01 9.41
CA ALA A 32 -10.74 -21.69 8.97
C ALA A 32 -10.50 -23.20 8.82
N THR A 33 -11.54 -24.01 8.93
CA THR A 33 -11.43 -25.48 8.79
C THR A 33 -10.67 -25.86 7.51
N GLY A 34 -9.55 -26.57 7.66
CA GLY A 34 -8.69 -27.00 6.57
C GLY A 34 -7.62 -25.97 6.15
N GLU A 35 -7.47 -24.89 6.89
CA GLU A 35 -6.35 -23.96 6.76
C GLU A 35 -5.41 -24.10 7.96
N HIS A 36 -4.11 -23.85 7.73
CA HIS A 36 -3.08 -23.78 8.77
C HIS A 36 -2.23 -22.52 8.49
N TYR A 37 -1.92 -21.79 9.55
CA TYR A 37 -1.14 -20.55 9.44
C TYR A 37 0.21 -20.70 10.16
N VAL A 38 0.64 -19.68 10.88
CA VAL A 38 1.90 -19.66 11.61
C VAL A 38 2.02 -20.87 12.57
N GLY A 39 3.17 -21.54 12.56
CA GLY A 39 3.50 -22.63 13.51
C GLY A 39 3.83 -23.97 12.86
N ASP A 40 3.85 -24.05 11.54
CA ASP A 40 4.32 -25.19 10.74
C ASP A 40 5.32 -24.69 9.68
N ASP A 41 5.96 -25.59 8.93
CA ASP A 41 6.94 -25.26 7.88
C ASP A 41 6.36 -24.38 6.77
N ALA A 42 5.04 -24.47 6.53
CA ALA A 42 4.33 -23.66 5.55
C ALA A 42 2.86 -23.44 5.94
N ALA A 43 2.29 -22.33 5.49
CA ALA A 43 0.86 -22.09 5.60
C ALA A 43 0.07 -22.93 4.58
N VAL A 44 -1.07 -23.45 5.01
CA VAL A 44 -2.04 -24.13 4.13
C VAL A 44 -3.26 -23.25 3.98
N LEU A 45 -3.53 -22.79 2.76
CA LEU A 45 -4.69 -22.00 2.41
C LEU A 45 -5.69 -22.83 1.61
N LYS A 46 -6.98 -22.50 1.72
CA LYS A 46 -8.00 -23.06 0.81
C LYS A 46 -7.69 -22.64 -0.63
N PRO A 47 -8.18 -23.40 -1.63
CA PRO A 47 -8.06 -23.02 -3.03
C PRO A 47 -8.58 -21.60 -3.26
N PHE A 48 -7.86 -20.85 -4.11
CA PHE A 48 -8.27 -19.52 -4.53
C PHE A 48 -9.53 -19.57 -5.39
N VAL A 49 -10.38 -18.56 -5.25
CA VAL A 49 -11.59 -18.41 -6.08
C VAL A 49 -11.28 -17.43 -7.21
N GLY A 50 -11.27 -17.94 -8.45
CA GLY A 50 -10.84 -17.16 -9.62
C GLY A 50 -9.32 -17.10 -9.75
N GLN A 51 -8.78 -15.96 -10.21
CA GLN A 51 -7.34 -15.78 -10.37
C GLN A 51 -6.67 -15.57 -9.01
N ALA A 52 -5.56 -16.28 -8.78
CA ALA A 52 -4.66 -15.98 -7.67
C ALA A 52 -3.77 -14.80 -8.04
N ILE A 53 -3.66 -13.83 -7.15
CA ILE A 53 -2.82 -12.64 -7.29
C ILE A 53 -1.74 -12.68 -6.22
N VAL A 54 -0.50 -12.43 -6.62
CA VAL A 54 0.66 -12.41 -5.71
C VAL A 54 1.47 -11.16 -5.99
N SER A 55 1.81 -10.41 -4.97
CA SER A 55 2.79 -9.33 -5.03
C SER A 55 3.75 -9.41 -3.85
N THR A 56 4.91 -8.79 -3.98
CA THR A 56 5.88 -8.66 -2.89
C THR A 56 6.48 -7.26 -2.93
N ASP A 57 6.62 -6.68 -1.73
CA ASP A 57 7.18 -5.35 -1.51
C ASP A 57 8.19 -5.39 -0.37
N VAL A 58 9.12 -4.44 -0.32
CA VAL A 58 10.16 -4.37 0.71
C VAL A 58 10.17 -2.98 1.34
N ALA A 59 9.92 -2.93 2.64
CA ALA A 59 10.08 -1.72 3.44
C ALA A 59 11.40 -1.76 4.23
N VAL A 60 12.21 -0.72 4.10
CA VAL A 60 13.52 -0.58 4.77
C VAL A 60 13.47 0.64 5.69
N LEU A 61 13.85 0.43 6.95
CA LEU A 61 13.98 1.51 7.92
C LEU A 61 15.07 2.50 7.47
N GLY A 62 14.79 3.79 7.54
CA GLY A 62 15.67 4.85 7.03
C GLY A 62 15.49 5.16 5.54
N VAL A 63 14.75 4.32 4.78
CA VAL A 63 14.38 4.57 3.38
C VAL A 63 12.88 4.92 3.29
N HIS A 64 12.02 3.99 3.71
CA HIS A 64 10.56 4.14 3.63
C HIS A 64 9.95 4.75 4.90
N LEU A 65 10.67 4.70 6.00
CA LEU A 65 10.26 5.31 7.26
C LEU A 65 11.49 5.78 8.03
N ASP A 66 11.47 7.04 8.48
CA ASP A 66 12.55 7.67 9.24
C ASP A 66 12.44 7.25 10.72
N SER A 67 13.46 6.55 11.23
CA SER A 67 13.50 6.02 12.61
C SER A 67 13.60 7.09 13.70
N GLU A 68 14.01 8.31 13.35
CA GLU A 68 14.04 9.44 14.31
C GLU A 68 12.64 10.06 14.48
N LEU A 69 11.75 9.85 13.51
CA LEU A 69 10.43 10.46 13.46
C LEU A 69 9.30 9.48 13.82
N PHE A 70 9.50 8.18 13.61
CA PHE A 70 8.46 7.16 13.68
C PHE A 70 8.95 5.88 14.36
N ALA A 71 8.02 5.08 14.87
CA ALA A 71 8.30 3.85 15.58
C ALA A 71 8.39 2.63 14.64
N LEU A 72 9.00 1.53 15.11
CA LEU A 72 9.00 0.25 14.40
C LEU A 72 7.60 -0.29 14.13
N ARG A 73 6.65 0.01 15.01
CA ARG A 73 5.22 -0.32 14.84
C ARG A 73 4.65 0.33 13.57
N ASP A 74 5.05 1.58 13.28
CA ASP A 74 4.61 2.27 12.06
C ASP A 74 5.25 1.66 10.80
N LEU A 75 6.51 1.20 10.90
CA LEU A 75 7.16 0.47 9.80
C LEU A 75 6.44 -0.85 9.48
N GLY A 76 6.10 -1.64 10.50
CA GLY A 76 5.35 -2.89 10.31
C GLY A 76 3.98 -2.66 9.68
N TYR A 77 3.25 -1.64 10.16
CA TYR A 77 1.96 -1.25 9.60
C TYR A 77 2.09 -0.84 8.12
N LYS A 78 3.01 0.08 7.84
CA LYS A 78 3.22 0.62 6.49
C LYS A 78 3.67 -0.48 5.51
N ALA A 79 4.57 -1.37 5.92
CA ALA A 79 5.05 -2.47 5.08
C ALA A 79 3.92 -3.40 4.61
N VAL A 80 2.98 -3.73 5.49
CA VAL A 80 1.82 -4.56 5.12
C VAL A 80 0.85 -3.78 4.24
N THR A 81 0.59 -2.51 4.56
CA THR A 81 -0.38 -1.71 3.81
C THR A 81 0.12 -1.37 2.41
N SER A 82 1.41 -1.05 2.23
CA SER A 82 1.99 -0.81 0.90
C SER A 82 1.87 -2.04 0.01
N ALA A 83 2.24 -3.22 0.50
CA ALA A 83 2.07 -4.46 -0.26
C ALA A 83 0.60 -4.77 -0.60
N LEU A 84 -0.34 -4.51 0.32
CA LEU A 84 -1.77 -4.66 0.06
C LEU A 84 -2.31 -3.68 -0.99
N SER A 85 -1.66 -2.53 -1.19
CA SER A 85 -2.00 -1.57 -2.24
C SER A 85 -1.90 -2.18 -3.63
N ASP A 86 -0.95 -3.08 -3.87
CA ASP A 86 -0.85 -3.83 -5.14
C ASP A 86 -2.09 -4.70 -5.39
N LEU A 87 -2.63 -5.34 -4.33
CA LEU A 87 -3.88 -6.09 -4.46
C LEU A 87 -5.06 -5.17 -4.75
N ALA A 88 -5.09 -3.98 -4.14
CA ALA A 88 -6.10 -2.96 -4.44
C ALA A 88 -6.01 -2.52 -5.89
N ALA A 89 -4.80 -2.25 -6.41
CA ALA A 89 -4.52 -1.90 -7.80
C ALA A 89 -5.02 -2.95 -8.81
N MET A 90 -5.03 -4.22 -8.41
CA MET A 90 -5.52 -5.33 -9.22
C MET A 90 -7.02 -5.64 -9.00
N GLY A 91 -7.68 -4.95 -8.08
CA GLY A 91 -9.06 -5.21 -7.66
C GLY A 91 -9.24 -6.56 -6.98
N ALA A 92 -8.20 -7.06 -6.30
CA ALA A 92 -8.18 -8.36 -5.66
C ALA A 92 -8.63 -8.28 -4.19
N ARG A 93 -9.25 -9.35 -3.71
CA ARG A 93 -9.54 -9.57 -2.29
C ARG A 93 -8.34 -10.22 -1.61
N PRO A 94 -7.83 -9.70 -0.49
CA PRO A 94 -6.69 -10.30 0.20
C PRO A 94 -7.06 -11.67 0.81
N ARG A 95 -6.08 -12.56 0.89
CA ARG A 95 -6.22 -13.93 1.44
C ARG A 95 -5.18 -14.23 2.51
N GLY A 96 -4.03 -13.57 2.47
CA GLY A 96 -2.99 -13.76 3.46
C GLY A 96 -1.75 -12.92 3.18
N VAL A 97 -0.95 -12.76 4.21
CA VAL A 97 0.30 -12.00 4.21
C VAL A 97 1.42 -12.91 4.72
N VAL A 98 2.56 -12.92 4.03
CA VAL A 98 3.80 -13.58 4.48
C VAL A 98 4.85 -12.49 4.67
N MET A 99 5.57 -12.49 5.81
CA MET A 99 6.56 -11.48 6.15
C MET A 99 7.92 -12.11 6.39
N ALA A 100 8.95 -11.70 5.63
CA ALA A 100 10.33 -12.00 5.96
C ALA A 100 11.00 -10.74 6.52
N VAL A 101 11.59 -10.85 7.70
CA VAL A 101 12.19 -9.72 8.41
C VAL A 101 13.65 -9.97 8.66
N THR A 102 14.51 -9.02 8.28
CA THR A 102 15.88 -8.94 8.75
C THR A 102 16.04 -7.78 9.72
N ALA A 103 16.81 -7.98 10.80
CA ALA A 103 17.04 -6.91 11.76
C ALA A 103 18.34 -7.12 12.57
N PRO A 104 18.97 -6.05 13.07
CA PRO A 104 20.04 -6.15 14.05
C PRO A 104 19.58 -6.82 15.34
N THR A 105 20.51 -7.52 16.00
CA THR A 105 20.23 -8.08 17.33
C THR A 105 19.81 -6.98 18.31
N GLY A 106 18.74 -7.22 19.05
CA GLY A 106 18.18 -6.26 20.01
C GLY A 106 17.09 -5.35 19.47
N THR A 107 16.73 -5.47 18.18
CA THR A 107 15.57 -4.80 17.60
C THR A 107 14.28 -5.27 18.27
N ASP A 108 13.37 -4.36 18.60
CA ASP A 108 12.04 -4.70 19.14
C ASP A 108 11.10 -5.21 18.03
N LEU A 109 11.27 -6.51 17.72
CA LEU A 109 10.46 -7.19 16.71
C LEU A 109 8.99 -7.34 17.13
N ASP A 110 8.68 -7.31 18.44
CA ASP A 110 7.31 -7.40 18.92
C ASP A 110 6.52 -6.16 18.47
N GLU A 111 7.11 -4.95 18.58
CA GLU A 111 6.50 -3.71 18.09
C GLU A 111 6.32 -3.70 16.58
N LEU A 112 7.32 -4.16 15.81
CA LEU A 112 7.20 -4.24 14.36
C LEU A 112 6.04 -5.15 13.94
N HIS A 113 5.97 -6.35 14.52
CA HIS A 113 4.90 -7.32 14.17
C HIS A 113 3.53 -6.90 14.71
N ALA A 114 3.47 -6.15 15.81
CA ALA A 114 2.22 -5.57 16.28
C ALA A 114 1.62 -4.58 15.27
N GLY A 115 2.45 -3.70 14.68
CA GLY A 115 2.00 -2.81 13.61
C GLY A 115 1.55 -3.55 12.35
N ALA A 116 2.28 -4.59 11.98
CA ALA A 116 1.91 -5.44 10.85
C ALA A 116 0.57 -6.18 11.09
N ALA A 117 0.34 -6.69 12.30
CA ALA A 117 -0.90 -7.34 12.68
C ALA A 117 -2.10 -6.36 12.66
N GLU A 118 -1.91 -5.12 13.14
CA GLU A 118 -2.92 -4.06 13.03
C GLU A 118 -3.32 -3.80 11.58
N ALA A 119 -2.32 -3.62 10.69
CA ALA A 119 -2.60 -3.41 9.27
C ALA A 119 -3.33 -4.59 8.64
N ALA A 120 -2.96 -5.82 8.98
CA ALA A 120 -3.64 -7.01 8.48
C ALA A 120 -5.10 -7.08 8.97
N GLU A 121 -5.36 -6.81 10.25
CA GLU A 121 -6.70 -6.79 10.84
C GLU A 121 -7.59 -5.72 10.19
N GLU A 122 -7.10 -4.49 10.07
CA GLU A 122 -7.83 -3.37 9.46
C GLU A 122 -8.19 -3.63 7.99
N ASN A 123 -7.38 -4.42 7.28
CA ASN A 123 -7.59 -4.81 5.89
C ASN A 123 -8.27 -6.19 5.73
N ALA A 124 -8.87 -6.71 6.81
CA ALA A 124 -9.60 -7.98 6.83
C ALA A 124 -8.77 -9.16 6.24
N THR A 125 -7.48 -9.19 6.54
CA THR A 125 -6.55 -10.25 6.17
C THR A 125 -5.78 -10.76 7.38
N VAL A 126 -4.89 -11.72 7.18
CA VAL A 126 -4.12 -12.35 8.27
C VAL A 126 -2.67 -12.56 7.85
N ILE A 127 -1.75 -12.50 8.81
CA ILE A 127 -0.37 -12.93 8.60
C ILE A 127 -0.33 -14.44 8.76
N VAL A 128 -0.05 -15.14 7.66
CA VAL A 128 -0.12 -16.61 7.60
C VAL A 128 1.22 -17.28 7.82
N GLY A 129 2.33 -16.55 7.69
CA GLY A 129 3.68 -17.08 7.87
C GLY A 129 4.73 -16.00 7.70
N GLY A 130 5.99 -16.41 7.80
CA GLY A 130 7.13 -15.52 7.63
C GLY A 130 8.44 -16.15 8.00
N ASP A 131 9.49 -15.34 7.97
CA ASP A 131 10.85 -15.72 8.33
C ASP A 131 11.54 -14.60 9.13
N LEU A 132 12.49 -14.97 9.99
CA LEU A 132 13.31 -14.03 10.74
C LEU A 132 14.77 -14.31 10.51
N SER A 133 15.53 -13.28 10.21
CA SER A 133 16.97 -13.37 10.04
C SER A 133 17.69 -12.21 10.72
N SER A 134 18.89 -12.45 11.21
CA SER A 134 19.75 -11.34 11.66
C SER A 134 20.33 -10.60 10.46
N GLY A 135 20.38 -9.28 10.53
CA GLY A 135 20.89 -8.41 9.48
C GLY A 135 21.50 -7.13 10.02
N ARG A 136 22.04 -6.29 9.14
CA ARG A 136 22.59 -4.97 9.53
C ARG A 136 21.49 -3.92 9.69
N ASP A 137 20.50 -3.99 8.82
CA ASP A 137 19.42 -3.03 8.72
C ASP A 137 18.09 -3.71 9.02
N VAL A 138 17.10 -2.94 9.47
CA VAL A 138 15.73 -3.44 9.57
C VAL A 138 15.09 -3.35 8.20
N ALA A 139 14.79 -4.50 7.62
CA ALA A 139 14.05 -4.62 6.37
C ALA A 139 12.95 -5.68 6.50
N VAL A 140 11.80 -5.36 5.93
CA VAL A 140 10.59 -6.18 5.96
C VAL A 140 10.17 -6.45 4.53
N ALA A 141 10.35 -7.68 4.05
CA ALA A 141 9.77 -8.12 2.79
C ALA A 141 8.38 -8.70 3.08
N VAL A 142 7.36 -8.14 2.45
CA VAL A 142 5.96 -8.54 2.61
C VAL A 142 5.46 -9.11 1.29
N THR A 143 5.04 -10.38 1.33
CA THR A 143 4.34 -11.00 0.20
C THR A 143 2.87 -11.10 0.52
N VAL A 144 2.03 -10.58 -0.36
CA VAL A 144 0.58 -10.60 -0.24
C VAL A 144 -0.03 -11.58 -1.24
N LEU A 145 -1.02 -12.31 -0.76
CA LEU A 145 -1.79 -13.28 -1.53
C LEU A 145 -3.22 -12.77 -1.65
N GLY A 146 -3.74 -12.71 -2.85
CA GLY A 146 -5.10 -12.25 -3.14
C GLY A 146 -5.80 -13.11 -4.18
N GLU A 147 -7.08 -12.87 -4.37
CA GLU A 147 -7.91 -13.56 -5.36
C GLU A 147 -8.89 -12.61 -6.03
N CYS A 148 -9.26 -12.92 -7.28
CA CYS A 148 -10.26 -12.20 -8.05
C CYS A 148 -11.47 -13.10 -8.34
N PRO A 149 -12.44 -13.22 -7.40
CA PRO A 149 -13.64 -13.99 -7.64
C PRO A 149 -14.48 -13.39 -8.77
N GLY A 150 -15.02 -14.25 -9.66
CA GLY A 150 -16.01 -13.85 -10.66
C GLY A 150 -15.50 -12.99 -11.81
N GLY A 151 -14.18 -12.85 -11.99
CA GLY A 151 -13.63 -12.08 -13.11
C GLY A 151 -12.11 -12.06 -13.13
N ALA A 152 -11.54 -11.38 -14.14
CA ALA A 152 -10.11 -11.15 -14.23
C ALA A 152 -9.67 -9.99 -13.32
N ALA A 153 -8.40 -10.00 -12.95
CA ALA A 153 -7.77 -8.84 -12.31
C ALA A 153 -7.71 -7.66 -13.30
N VAL A 154 -7.80 -6.44 -12.78
CA VAL A 154 -7.54 -5.24 -13.57
C VAL A 154 -6.03 -5.09 -13.72
N LEU A 155 -5.57 -4.72 -14.90
CA LEU A 155 -4.16 -4.50 -15.19
C LEU A 155 -3.88 -3.00 -15.32
N ARG A 156 -2.60 -2.61 -15.22
CA ARG A 156 -2.19 -1.25 -15.59
C ARG A 156 -2.21 -1.00 -17.10
N SER A 157 -2.24 -2.07 -17.89
CA SER A 157 -2.43 -2.02 -19.34
C SER A 157 -3.92 -2.19 -19.69
N GLY A 158 -4.39 -1.50 -20.72
CA GLY A 158 -5.77 -1.63 -21.18
C GLY A 158 -6.55 -0.32 -21.22
N ALA A 159 -5.96 0.79 -20.76
CA ALA A 159 -6.52 2.11 -20.96
C ALA A 159 -6.68 2.41 -22.46
N GLN A 160 -7.81 3.02 -22.84
CA GLN A 160 -8.18 3.29 -24.21
C GLN A 160 -8.34 4.79 -24.46
N PRO A 161 -8.02 5.29 -25.66
CA PRO A 161 -8.30 6.67 -26.01
C PRO A 161 -9.79 7.00 -25.79
N GLY A 162 -10.04 8.09 -25.06
CA GLY A 162 -11.38 8.50 -24.66
C GLY A 162 -11.79 8.10 -23.25
N ASP A 163 -11.02 7.21 -22.58
CA ASP A 163 -11.25 6.90 -21.17
C ASP A 163 -11.07 8.15 -20.29
N ASP A 164 -11.95 8.31 -19.33
CA ASP A 164 -11.74 9.23 -18.22
C ASP A 164 -10.65 8.69 -17.29
N LEU A 165 -9.79 9.59 -16.80
CA LEU A 165 -8.81 9.31 -15.76
C LEU A 165 -9.34 9.83 -14.42
N LEU A 166 -9.36 8.96 -13.42
CA LEU A 166 -9.84 9.28 -12.08
C LEU A 166 -8.83 8.81 -11.03
N VAL A 167 -8.88 9.45 -9.86
CA VAL A 167 -8.16 8.99 -8.66
C VAL A 167 -9.13 8.76 -7.50
N SER A 168 -8.83 7.78 -6.63
CA SER A 168 -9.70 7.41 -5.51
C SER A 168 -9.76 8.45 -4.39
N GLY A 169 -8.79 9.37 -4.33
CA GLY A 169 -8.72 10.43 -3.33
C GLY A 169 -7.72 11.53 -3.66
N PRO A 170 -7.61 12.56 -2.80
CA PRO A 170 -6.71 13.68 -3.01
C PRO A 170 -5.25 13.27 -2.82
N LEU A 171 -4.35 13.89 -3.61
CA LEU A 171 -2.95 13.56 -3.75
C LEU A 171 -2.01 14.47 -2.91
N GLY A 172 -0.83 13.97 -2.60
CA GLY A 172 0.22 14.68 -1.86
C GLY A 172 0.11 14.57 -0.35
N ARG A 173 -0.79 13.74 0.17
CA ARG A 173 -1.01 13.60 1.63
C ARG A 173 0.22 13.04 2.34
N ALA A 174 0.81 11.99 1.83
CA ALA A 174 1.94 11.34 2.46
C ALA A 174 3.19 12.22 2.46
N ALA A 175 3.53 12.85 1.34
CA ALA A 175 4.65 13.78 1.23
C ALA A 175 4.49 15.00 2.15
N ALA A 176 3.30 15.61 2.17
CA ALA A 176 2.99 16.72 3.07
C ALA A 176 3.07 16.28 4.55
N GLY A 177 2.65 15.06 4.86
CA GLY A 177 2.74 14.49 6.20
C GLY A 177 4.17 14.36 6.69
N LEU A 178 5.06 13.84 5.87
CA LEU A 178 6.49 13.74 6.18
C LEU A 178 7.12 15.13 6.40
N ARG A 179 6.82 16.07 5.50
CA ARG A 179 7.28 17.46 5.65
C ARG A 179 6.81 18.09 6.97
N ARG A 180 5.52 17.92 7.31
CA ARG A 180 4.94 18.44 8.56
C ARG A 180 5.55 17.78 9.80
N ARG A 181 5.77 16.48 9.74
CA ARG A 181 6.41 15.74 10.84
C ARG A 181 7.85 16.21 11.08
N ARG A 182 8.62 16.42 10.02
CA ARG A 182 9.97 17.02 10.08
C ARG A 182 9.95 18.43 10.68
N ALA A 183 8.86 19.17 10.48
CA ALA A 183 8.63 20.48 11.08
C ALA A 183 8.09 20.42 12.51
N GLY A 184 7.98 19.24 13.13
CA GLY A 184 7.56 19.06 14.53
C GLY A 184 6.06 18.82 14.72
N ALA A 185 5.27 18.58 13.68
CA ALA A 185 3.86 18.25 13.83
C ALA A 185 3.66 16.96 14.63
N ALA A 186 2.56 16.87 15.37
CA ALA A 186 2.23 15.70 16.19
C ALA A 186 1.94 14.46 15.31
N LEU A 187 2.12 13.27 15.86
CA LEU A 187 1.75 12.02 15.18
C LEU A 187 0.26 11.91 14.87
N THR A 188 -0.59 12.65 15.59
CA THR A 188 -2.05 12.73 15.39
C THR A 188 -2.49 13.75 14.33
N ASP A 189 -1.55 14.43 13.67
CA ASP A 189 -1.84 15.28 12.52
C ASP A 189 -2.30 14.39 11.34
N GLU A 190 -3.41 14.72 10.70
CA GLU A 190 -4.04 13.88 9.66
C GLU A 190 -3.11 13.58 8.47
N LEU A 191 -2.25 14.52 8.09
CA LEU A 191 -1.29 14.29 7.01
C LEU A 191 -0.11 13.44 7.48
N VAL A 192 0.35 13.64 8.74
CA VAL A 192 1.37 12.78 9.35
C VAL A 192 0.86 11.34 9.45
N GLU A 193 -0.42 11.17 9.84
CA GLU A 193 -1.06 9.85 9.87
C GLU A 193 -1.09 9.21 8.48
N ALA A 194 -1.43 9.97 7.43
CA ALA A 194 -1.45 9.47 6.05
C ALA A 194 -0.08 8.96 5.57
N HIS A 195 1.02 9.59 5.99
CA HIS A 195 2.37 9.10 5.69
C HIS A 195 2.74 7.86 6.49
N ARG A 196 2.43 7.86 7.78
CA ARG A 196 2.85 6.86 8.74
C ARG A 196 2.02 5.57 8.64
N ARG A 197 0.71 5.73 8.41
CA ARG A 197 -0.30 4.66 8.35
C ARG A 197 -1.19 4.87 7.14
N PRO A 198 -0.66 4.63 5.93
CA PRO A 198 -1.45 4.75 4.70
C PRO A 198 -2.62 3.77 4.69
N ILE A 199 -3.55 3.97 3.78
CA ILE A 199 -4.74 3.15 3.61
C ILE A 199 -4.65 2.42 2.27
N ALA A 200 -4.65 1.09 2.29
CA ALA A 200 -4.82 0.31 1.07
C ALA A 200 -6.27 0.42 0.58
N ARG A 201 -6.46 0.83 -0.66
CA ARG A 201 -7.78 1.07 -1.27
C ARG A 201 -8.45 -0.21 -1.78
N LEU A 202 -8.41 -1.28 -0.97
CA LEU A 202 -8.90 -2.61 -1.35
C LEU A 202 -10.38 -2.63 -1.75
N ARG A 203 -11.23 -1.93 -0.99
CA ARG A 203 -12.67 -1.85 -1.29
C ARG A 203 -12.93 -1.09 -2.56
N GLU A 204 -12.24 0.03 -2.76
CA GLU A 204 -12.28 0.86 -3.94
C GLU A 204 -11.80 0.07 -5.18
N GLY A 205 -10.69 -0.66 -5.06
CA GLY A 205 -10.17 -1.51 -6.14
C GLY A 205 -11.13 -2.62 -6.55
N MET A 206 -11.71 -3.33 -5.58
CA MET A 206 -12.73 -4.36 -5.87
C MET A 206 -13.99 -3.74 -6.50
N ALA A 207 -14.41 -2.56 -6.06
CA ALA A 207 -15.54 -1.83 -6.61
C ALA A 207 -15.26 -1.40 -8.07
N ALA A 208 -14.07 -0.85 -8.34
CA ALA A 208 -13.65 -0.44 -9.67
C ALA A 208 -13.59 -1.65 -10.64
N ARG A 209 -13.02 -2.77 -10.20
CA ARG A 209 -13.06 -4.03 -10.98
C ARG A 209 -14.50 -4.47 -11.26
N GLY A 210 -15.39 -4.38 -10.28
CA GLY A 210 -16.81 -4.69 -10.43
C GLY A 210 -17.54 -3.75 -11.38
N ALA A 211 -17.11 -2.51 -11.51
CA ALA A 211 -17.61 -1.54 -12.47
C ALA A 211 -17.13 -1.82 -13.90
N GLY A 212 -16.05 -2.59 -14.07
CA GLY A 212 -15.51 -2.97 -15.37
C GLY A 212 -14.53 -1.96 -15.95
N VAL A 213 -13.75 -1.29 -15.10
CA VAL A 213 -12.72 -0.32 -15.54
C VAL A 213 -11.66 -0.97 -16.45
N HIS A 214 -11.11 -0.21 -17.38
CA HIS A 214 -10.19 -0.70 -18.39
C HIS A 214 -8.77 -0.90 -17.88
N ALA A 215 -8.26 0.04 -17.05
CA ALA A 215 -6.96 -0.06 -16.43
C ALA A 215 -6.97 0.55 -15.02
N MET A 216 -6.09 0.06 -14.16
CA MET A 216 -5.94 0.57 -12.81
C MET A 216 -4.52 0.28 -12.30
N MET A 217 -4.00 1.17 -11.46
CA MET A 217 -2.80 0.97 -10.66
C MET A 217 -2.90 1.82 -9.39
N ASP A 218 -2.06 1.56 -8.40
CA ASP A 218 -1.91 2.46 -7.25
C ASP A 218 -0.85 3.55 -7.51
N LEU A 219 -0.87 4.58 -6.70
CA LEU A 219 0.06 5.71 -6.73
C LEU A 219 1.06 5.56 -5.58
N SER A 220 2.17 4.91 -5.85
CA SER A 220 3.26 4.66 -4.89
C SER A 220 4.44 5.61 -5.05
N ASP A 221 4.74 6.06 -6.27
CA ASP A 221 5.92 6.87 -6.58
C ASP A 221 5.58 8.32 -6.98
N GLY A 222 4.31 8.64 -7.06
CA GLY A 222 3.77 9.93 -7.46
C GLY A 222 3.15 9.92 -8.85
N ILE A 223 2.05 10.69 -9.01
CA ILE A 223 1.23 10.61 -10.23
C ILE A 223 2.01 10.89 -11.52
N ALA A 224 3.00 11.77 -11.48
CA ALA A 224 3.81 12.08 -12.67
C ALA A 224 4.71 10.91 -13.11
N LEU A 225 5.01 9.94 -12.24
CA LEU A 225 5.72 8.73 -12.61
C LEU A 225 4.75 7.60 -12.93
N ASP A 226 3.78 7.39 -12.08
CA ASP A 226 2.88 6.23 -12.16
C ASP A 226 1.92 6.33 -13.35
N LEU A 227 1.39 7.52 -13.67
CA LEU A 227 0.56 7.70 -14.87
C LEU A 227 1.36 7.49 -16.17
N HIS A 228 2.63 7.88 -16.20
CA HIS A 228 3.49 7.54 -17.33
C HIS A 228 3.63 6.03 -17.51
N ARG A 229 3.77 5.27 -16.40
CA ARG A 229 3.85 3.80 -16.44
C ARG A 229 2.55 3.17 -16.96
N LEU A 230 1.38 3.70 -16.54
CA LEU A 230 0.08 3.24 -17.03
C LEU A 230 -0.07 3.53 -18.52
N ALA A 231 0.28 4.75 -18.96
CA ALA A 231 0.23 5.17 -20.35
C ALA A 231 1.17 4.33 -21.24
N ASP A 232 2.42 4.11 -20.79
CA ASP A 232 3.39 3.26 -21.48
C ASP A 232 2.88 1.82 -21.63
N ALA A 233 2.31 1.26 -20.54
CA ALA A 233 1.76 -0.10 -20.55
C ALA A 233 0.53 -0.26 -21.47
N SER A 234 -0.21 0.83 -21.68
CA SER A 234 -1.41 0.86 -22.52
C SER A 234 -1.15 1.35 -23.94
N GLY A 235 0.02 1.93 -24.23
CA GLY A 235 0.37 2.49 -25.53
C GLY A 235 -0.44 3.76 -25.89
N VAL A 236 -0.71 4.63 -24.90
CA VAL A 236 -1.55 5.81 -25.02
C VAL A 236 -0.86 7.06 -24.44
N GLY A 237 -1.43 8.24 -24.69
CA GLY A 237 -1.10 9.47 -24.00
C GLY A 237 -2.18 9.88 -23.00
N PHE A 238 -2.00 11.04 -22.37
CA PHE A 238 -2.97 11.58 -21.43
C PHE A 238 -2.95 13.10 -21.37
N GLU A 239 -4.11 13.67 -21.04
CA GLU A 239 -4.26 15.10 -20.72
C GLU A 239 -4.89 15.20 -19.33
N LEU A 240 -4.12 15.70 -18.37
CA LEU A 240 -4.62 15.99 -17.02
C LEU A 240 -5.10 17.43 -16.91
N VAL A 241 -6.12 17.62 -16.09
CA VAL A 241 -6.65 18.92 -15.68
C VAL A 241 -6.99 18.86 -14.19
N ASP A 242 -6.68 19.92 -13.45
CA ASP A 242 -7.15 20.14 -12.07
C ASP A 242 -6.89 18.94 -11.12
N LEU A 243 -5.62 18.69 -10.80
CA LEU A 243 -5.27 17.64 -9.84
C LEU A 243 -5.87 17.92 -8.44
N PRO A 244 -6.51 16.93 -7.79
CA PRO A 244 -7.08 17.08 -6.47
C PRO A 244 -5.97 17.10 -5.40
N VAL A 245 -5.36 18.26 -5.19
CA VAL A 245 -4.32 18.46 -4.17
C VAL A 245 -4.95 18.40 -2.78
N ALA A 246 -4.38 17.59 -1.90
CA ALA A 246 -4.86 17.47 -0.53
C ALA A 246 -4.71 18.79 0.24
N VAL A 247 -5.65 19.09 1.13
CA VAL A 247 -5.59 20.27 1.97
C VAL A 247 -4.32 20.25 2.83
N GLY A 248 -3.47 21.25 2.67
CA GLY A 248 -2.17 21.34 3.36
C GLY A 248 -0.98 20.69 2.62
N ALA A 249 -1.22 20.04 1.48
CA ALA A 249 -0.19 19.66 0.52
C ALA A 249 0.06 20.79 -0.50
N THR A 250 1.20 20.72 -1.16
CA THR A 250 1.54 21.56 -2.30
C THR A 250 1.24 20.82 -3.61
N LEU A 251 1.11 21.55 -4.73
CA LEU A 251 0.95 20.93 -6.05
C LEU A 251 2.14 20.01 -6.37
N GLU A 252 3.36 20.40 -6.01
CA GLU A 252 4.57 19.58 -6.22
C GLU A 252 4.50 18.26 -5.43
N GLU A 253 4.01 18.29 -4.18
CA GLU A 253 3.78 17.08 -3.39
C GLU A 253 2.70 16.18 -3.99
N ALA A 254 1.67 16.74 -4.60
CA ALA A 254 0.64 15.97 -5.30
C ALA A 254 1.15 15.36 -6.62
N ILE A 255 2.08 16.02 -7.32
CA ILE A 255 2.62 15.57 -8.60
C ILE A 255 3.69 14.49 -8.42
N SER A 256 4.66 14.72 -7.53
CA SER A 256 5.88 13.89 -7.40
C SER A 256 6.04 13.22 -6.04
N GLY A 257 5.15 13.51 -5.09
CA GLY A 257 5.15 12.85 -3.78
C GLY A 257 4.66 11.42 -3.90
N GLY A 258 5.46 10.47 -3.41
CA GLY A 258 5.08 9.07 -3.34
C GLY A 258 4.28 8.73 -2.09
N GLU A 259 3.86 7.45 -2.02
CA GLU A 259 3.26 6.80 -0.86
C GLU A 259 1.83 7.27 -0.51
N ASP A 260 1.10 7.87 -1.45
CA ASP A 260 -0.31 8.21 -1.25
C ASP A 260 -1.21 6.95 -1.30
N TYR A 261 -0.81 5.92 -2.05
CA TYR A 261 -1.53 4.66 -2.23
C TYR A 261 -3.00 4.84 -2.62
N GLU A 262 -3.30 5.95 -3.30
CA GLU A 262 -4.57 6.13 -3.98
C GLU A 262 -4.58 5.34 -5.29
N LEU A 263 -5.77 4.99 -5.81
CA LEU A 263 -5.90 4.30 -7.09
C LEU A 263 -6.02 5.29 -8.22
N LEU A 264 -5.26 5.08 -9.29
CA LEU A 264 -5.38 5.70 -10.59
C LEU A 264 -6.20 4.75 -11.49
N ILE A 265 -7.29 5.24 -12.05
CA ILE A 265 -8.31 4.45 -12.75
C ILE A 265 -8.56 5.05 -14.12
N ALA A 266 -8.60 4.20 -15.16
CA ALA A 266 -9.05 4.56 -16.51
C ALA A 266 -10.32 3.79 -16.87
N THR A 267 -11.36 4.49 -17.31
CA THR A 267 -12.67 3.90 -17.64
C THR A 267 -13.41 4.74 -18.68
N ASP A 268 -14.22 4.08 -19.52
CA ASP A 268 -15.14 4.74 -20.46
C ASP A 268 -16.48 5.13 -19.83
N ASP A 269 -16.75 4.70 -18.60
CA ASP A 269 -18.01 4.98 -17.88
C ASP A 269 -17.75 5.43 -16.43
N ALA A 270 -17.29 6.68 -16.28
CA ALA A 270 -17.01 7.28 -14.99
C ALA A 270 -18.27 7.40 -14.09
N GLU A 271 -19.46 7.57 -14.70
CA GLU A 271 -20.70 7.68 -13.90
C GLU A 271 -21.07 6.32 -13.28
N ARG A 272 -20.99 5.24 -14.04
CA ARG A 272 -21.18 3.89 -13.51
C ARG A 272 -20.20 3.59 -12.38
N LEU A 273 -18.93 3.98 -12.54
CA LEU A 273 -17.93 3.83 -11.49
C LEU A 273 -18.35 4.55 -10.21
N ARG A 274 -18.79 5.80 -10.30
CA ARG A 274 -19.29 6.58 -9.16
C ARG A 274 -20.54 5.95 -8.54
N GLU A 275 -21.48 5.46 -9.36
CA GLU A 275 -22.66 4.75 -8.87
C GLU A 275 -22.30 3.51 -8.05
N VAL A 276 -21.34 2.70 -8.52
CA VAL A 276 -20.86 1.51 -7.80
C VAL A 276 -20.22 1.91 -6.47
N PHE A 277 -19.40 2.97 -6.46
CA PHE A 277 -18.78 3.47 -5.23
C PHE A 277 -19.85 3.97 -4.24
N ARG A 278 -20.81 4.78 -4.68
CA ARG A 278 -21.95 5.24 -3.85
C ARG A 278 -22.75 4.08 -3.26
N ALA A 279 -23.05 3.08 -4.07
CA ALA A 279 -23.82 1.91 -3.64
C ALA A 279 -23.09 1.08 -2.56
N GLN A 280 -21.76 1.14 -2.51
CA GLN A 280 -20.94 0.48 -1.50
C GLN A 280 -20.56 1.38 -0.32
N GLY A 281 -21.05 2.63 -0.28
CA GLY A 281 -20.73 3.61 0.75
C GLY A 281 -19.28 4.09 0.70
N LEU A 282 -18.66 4.05 -0.49
CA LEU A 282 -17.32 4.58 -0.75
C LEU A 282 -17.38 6.04 -1.18
N LYS A 283 -16.28 6.78 -0.98
CA LYS A 283 -16.13 8.11 -1.55
C LYS A 283 -16.01 8.00 -3.08
N GLU A 284 -16.71 8.87 -3.81
CA GLU A 284 -16.63 8.89 -5.25
C GLU A 284 -15.22 9.26 -5.73
N PRO A 285 -14.71 8.60 -6.78
CA PRO A 285 -13.43 8.94 -7.35
C PRO A 285 -13.48 10.29 -8.08
N LEU A 286 -12.37 10.98 -8.07
CA LEU A 286 -12.21 12.34 -8.58
C LEU A 286 -11.65 12.29 -10.00
N SER A 287 -12.33 12.93 -10.97
CA SER A 287 -11.81 13.06 -12.33
C SER A 287 -10.61 13.99 -12.36
N ILE A 288 -9.57 13.57 -13.10
CA ILE A 288 -8.30 14.31 -13.24
C ILE A 288 -7.92 14.57 -14.69
N GLY A 289 -8.64 14.01 -15.67
CA GLY A 289 -8.31 14.17 -17.08
C GLY A 289 -8.84 13.02 -17.92
N ARG A 290 -8.17 12.78 -19.04
CA ARG A 290 -8.56 11.73 -19.99
C ARG A 290 -7.36 11.10 -20.68
N VAL A 291 -7.59 9.92 -21.24
CA VAL A 291 -6.66 9.20 -22.10
C VAL A 291 -6.82 9.69 -23.55
N VAL A 292 -5.69 9.90 -24.24
CA VAL A 292 -5.65 10.31 -25.66
C VAL A 292 -4.86 9.30 -26.51
N SER A 293 -5.11 9.33 -27.83
CA SER A 293 -4.46 8.40 -28.78
C SER A 293 -2.99 8.69 -29.02
N GLU A 294 -2.62 9.96 -28.90
CA GLU A 294 -1.28 10.45 -29.18
C GLU A 294 -0.34 10.14 -28.01
N VAL A 295 0.48 9.09 -28.17
CA VAL A 295 1.36 8.54 -27.10
C VAL A 295 2.37 9.57 -26.52
N ASP A 296 2.71 10.58 -27.30
CA ASP A 296 3.64 11.64 -26.90
C ASP A 296 2.94 12.80 -26.18
N VAL A 297 1.59 12.84 -26.16
CA VAL A 297 0.81 13.83 -25.41
C VAL A 297 0.73 13.41 -23.96
N ARG A 298 1.42 14.12 -23.09
CA ARG A 298 1.47 13.84 -21.64
C ARG A 298 1.49 15.15 -20.88
N THR A 299 0.32 15.70 -20.65
CA THR A 299 0.20 17.09 -20.17
C THR A 299 -0.59 17.20 -18.86
N LEU A 300 -0.30 18.26 -18.12
CA LEU A 300 -1.09 18.78 -17.01
C LEU A 300 -1.40 20.24 -17.30
N ASP A 301 -2.67 20.62 -17.37
CA ASP A 301 -3.14 21.97 -17.70
C ASP A 301 -2.55 22.53 -19.02
N GLY A 302 -2.29 21.63 -19.98
CA GLY A 302 -1.73 21.98 -21.28
C GLY A 302 -0.19 22.09 -21.33
N GLU A 303 0.49 21.95 -20.22
CA GLU A 303 1.95 21.95 -20.14
C GLU A 303 2.47 20.49 -20.00
N ASP A 304 3.67 20.22 -20.56
CA ASP A 304 4.27 18.90 -20.50
C ASP A 304 4.45 18.42 -19.05
N LEU A 305 3.86 17.31 -18.70
CA LEU A 305 4.09 16.64 -17.43
C LEU A 305 5.33 15.76 -17.51
N VAL A 306 6.45 16.29 -17.05
CA VAL A 306 7.73 15.58 -17.05
C VAL A 306 7.67 14.39 -16.09
N ARG A 307 8.16 13.22 -16.55
CA ARG A 307 8.27 12.01 -15.75
C ARG A 307 9.18 12.25 -14.55
N ARG A 308 8.63 12.23 -13.34
CA ARG A 308 9.33 12.44 -12.08
C ARG A 308 8.56 11.86 -10.92
N GLY A 309 9.26 11.39 -9.92
CA GLY A 309 8.71 10.73 -8.74
C GLY A 309 9.83 10.13 -7.91
N TYR A 310 9.47 9.20 -7.03
CA TYR A 310 10.47 8.48 -6.28
C TYR A 310 11.06 7.35 -7.13
N GLU A 311 12.39 7.24 -7.17
CA GLU A 311 13.11 6.15 -7.84
C GLU A 311 14.25 5.67 -6.95
N HIS A 312 14.31 4.34 -6.73
CA HIS A 312 15.42 3.72 -6.03
C HIS A 312 16.73 3.89 -6.83
N ARG A 313 17.78 4.30 -6.17
CA ARG A 313 19.14 4.28 -6.74
C ARG A 313 19.76 2.93 -6.43
N LEU A 314 19.79 2.07 -7.41
CA LEU A 314 20.36 0.73 -7.35
C LEU A 314 21.83 0.72 -7.79
#